data_e4e8d0b0c12257e5274c0d5760110e77
#
_entry.id   e4e8d0b0c12257e5274c0d5760110e77
#
_cell.length_a   1.000
_cell.length_b   1.000
_cell.length_c   1.000
_cell.angle_alpha   90.00
_cell.angle_beta   90.00
_cell.angle_gamma   90.00
#
_symmetry.space_group_name_H-M   'P 1'
#
loop_
_entity.id
_entity.type
_entity.pdbx_description
1 polymer ?
#
loop_
_entity_poly.entity_id
_entity_poly.type
_entity_poly.pdbx_seq_one_letter_code
_entity_poly.pdbx_strand_id
1 'polypeptide(L)'
;LKNMSNRIQIFDTTLRDGEQVPGCQLNREEKVEVAKELEKLGVDIIEAGFPISSPGDFASVKAICDAVSEPTVCALSRAKKEDIDAAAEALKTAKRPRIHTGIGSSDVHIIHKFNSTREKIIEQAIWAVDYAKSFVEDVEFFAEDAGRADLEFLAKLTHAVIKAGATVVNLPDTTGYLLPHQTHQRISYLYEHVDNIHQATISMHNHNDLGLATANTIAGIQAGARQVEVTINGIGERAGNTSLEEVAMILNVHKDLGFTTGINPQYLYPTSCLVSNLMGMPVQANKAIVGANAFAHSSGIHQDGFLKHAQNYEIMNPEDVGVP
;
A
#
# COMPACT_ATOMS: atom_id res chain seq x y z
N LEU A 1 11.33 -5.13 -18.94
CA LEU A 1 11.77 -5.25 -17.54
C LEU A 1 13.28 -5.01 -17.34
N LYS A 2 14.11 -5.13 -18.39
CA LYS A 2 15.58 -5.09 -18.27
C LYS A 2 16.19 -3.78 -17.72
N ASN A 3 15.44 -2.67 -17.69
CA ASN A 3 15.92 -1.36 -17.22
C ASN A 3 15.12 -0.80 -16.02
N MET A 4 14.32 -1.62 -15.34
CA MET A 4 13.55 -1.18 -14.19
C MET A 4 14.39 -1.25 -12.91
N SER A 5 14.15 -0.30 -12.01
CA SER A 5 14.73 -0.35 -10.66
C SER A 5 14.34 -1.64 -9.95
N ASN A 6 15.28 -2.22 -9.22
CA ASN A 6 15.01 -3.37 -8.34
C ASN A 6 14.55 -2.94 -6.93
N ARG A 7 14.51 -1.64 -6.66
CA ARG A 7 13.99 -1.10 -5.42
C ARG A 7 12.48 -1.05 -5.47
N ILE A 8 11.84 -1.67 -4.47
CA ILE A 8 10.40 -1.63 -4.26
C ILE A 8 10.09 -0.48 -3.31
N GLN A 9 9.24 0.44 -3.74
CA GLN A 9 8.73 1.52 -2.91
C GLN A 9 7.64 0.98 -1.98
N ILE A 10 7.76 1.27 -0.71
CA ILE A 10 6.77 0.91 0.31
C ILE A 10 5.87 2.11 0.57
N PHE A 11 4.62 1.96 0.18
CA PHE A 11 3.54 2.91 0.44
C PHE A 11 2.74 2.39 1.63
N ASP A 12 2.81 3.09 2.76
CA ASP A 12 2.07 2.71 3.95
C ASP A 12 0.73 3.46 4.03
N THR A 13 -0.35 2.71 4.16
CA THR A 13 -1.72 3.24 4.31
C THR A 13 -2.35 2.93 5.67
N THR A 14 -1.53 2.67 6.68
CA THR A 14 -2.01 2.43 8.06
C THR A 14 -2.90 3.57 8.54
N LEU A 15 -2.53 4.82 8.25
CA LEU A 15 -3.24 6.02 8.69
C LEU A 15 -4.44 6.42 7.82
N ARG A 16 -4.72 5.67 6.75
CA ARG A 16 -5.93 5.86 5.93
C ARG A 16 -6.77 4.58 5.89
N ASP A 17 -6.37 3.57 5.12
CA ASP A 17 -7.11 2.31 5.00
C ASP A 17 -7.01 1.48 6.30
N GLY A 18 -5.88 1.51 6.96
CA GLY A 18 -5.67 0.85 8.24
C GLY A 18 -6.61 1.33 9.34
N GLU A 19 -7.07 2.59 9.30
CA GLU A 19 -8.04 3.14 10.25
C GLU A 19 -9.50 2.82 9.89
N GLN A 20 -9.78 2.29 8.72
CA GLN A 20 -11.13 1.89 8.29
C GLN A 20 -11.57 0.58 8.95
N VAL A 21 -11.31 0.45 10.25
CA VAL A 21 -11.67 -0.68 11.08
C VAL A 21 -12.54 -0.16 12.23
N PRO A 22 -13.68 -0.80 12.49
CA PRO A 22 -14.54 -0.38 13.61
C PRO A 22 -13.77 -0.34 14.93
N GLY A 23 -13.81 0.80 15.61
CA GLY A 23 -13.14 1.01 16.89
C GLY A 23 -11.67 1.44 16.84
N CYS A 24 -11.09 1.61 15.66
CA CYS A 24 -9.68 1.98 15.46
C CYS A 24 -9.52 3.46 15.10
N GLN A 25 -10.08 4.37 15.86
CA GLN A 25 -9.89 5.80 15.61
C GLN A 25 -8.72 6.34 16.42
N LEU A 26 -7.74 6.92 15.71
CA LEU A 26 -6.63 7.66 16.30
C LEU A 26 -6.96 9.15 16.35
N ASN A 27 -6.53 9.83 17.40
CA ASN A 27 -6.54 11.29 17.44
C ASN A 27 -5.36 11.85 16.61
N ARG A 28 -5.33 13.16 16.44
CA ARG A 28 -4.31 13.82 15.61
C ARG A 28 -2.90 13.58 16.13
N GLU A 29 -2.69 13.67 17.44
CA GLU A 29 -1.39 13.47 18.08
C GLU A 29 -0.89 12.04 17.90
N GLU A 30 -1.76 11.05 18.05
CA GLU A 30 -1.46 9.64 17.81
C GLU A 30 -1.11 9.37 16.34
N LYS A 31 -1.83 9.99 15.39
CA LYS A 31 -1.50 9.88 13.96
C LYS A 31 -0.11 10.44 13.64
N VAL A 32 0.25 11.56 14.24
CA VAL A 32 1.59 12.15 14.10
C VAL A 32 2.66 11.23 14.70
N GLU A 33 2.38 10.63 15.85
CA GLU A 33 3.30 9.66 16.46
C GLU A 33 3.55 8.46 15.54
N VAL A 34 2.50 7.87 14.99
CA VAL A 34 2.61 6.77 14.02
C VAL A 34 3.38 7.21 12.77
N ALA A 35 3.09 8.40 12.23
CA ALA A 35 3.78 8.91 11.04
C ALA A 35 5.28 9.07 11.26
N LYS A 36 5.70 9.55 12.42
CA LYS A 36 7.12 9.64 12.80
C LYS A 36 7.78 8.29 12.93
N GLU A 37 7.07 7.30 13.45
CA GLU A 37 7.59 5.94 13.55
C GLU A 37 7.71 5.28 12.16
N LEU A 38 6.75 5.51 11.26
CA LEU A 38 6.82 5.06 9.87
C LEU A 38 8.02 5.69 9.13
N GLU A 39 8.32 6.96 9.40
CA GLU A 39 9.52 7.62 8.85
C GLU A 39 10.80 6.94 9.33
N LYS A 40 10.93 6.62 10.62
CA LYS A 40 12.07 5.88 11.17
C LYS A 40 12.19 4.47 10.57
N LEU A 41 11.05 3.81 10.38
CA LEU A 41 10.98 2.49 9.77
C LEU A 41 11.51 2.50 8.33
N GLY A 42 11.41 3.64 7.63
CA GLY A 42 11.95 3.82 6.29
C GLY A 42 10.92 3.61 5.17
N VAL A 43 9.62 3.83 5.43
CA VAL A 43 8.62 3.83 4.35
C VAL A 43 8.89 4.95 3.37
N ASP A 44 8.58 4.73 2.11
CA ASP A 44 8.80 5.71 1.04
C ASP A 44 7.64 6.71 0.94
N ILE A 45 6.42 6.24 1.15
CA ILE A 45 5.21 7.05 1.10
C ILE A 45 4.32 6.75 2.32
N ILE A 46 3.78 7.80 2.95
CA ILE A 46 2.75 7.72 3.98
C ILE A 46 1.45 8.28 3.40
N GLU A 47 0.42 7.45 3.29
CA GLU A 47 -0.93 7.94 3.03
C GLU A 47 -1.55 8.42 4.35
N ALA A 48 -1.64 9.73 4.49
CA ALA A 48 -1.93 10.38 5.75
C ALA A 48 -3.42 10.45 6.10
N GLY A 49 -4.29 10.32 5.10
CA GLY A 49 -5.72 10.33 5.30
C GLY A 49 -6.54 10.73 4.07
N PHE A 50 -7.80 11.09 4.34
CA PHE A 50 -8.79 11.50 3.34
C PHE A 50 -9.36 12.87 3.72
N PRO A 51 -8.71 13.97 3.33
CA PRO A 51 -8.99 15.32 3.86
C PRO A 51 -10.42 15.80 3.75
N ILE A 52 -11.13 15.45 2.66
CA ILE A 52 -12.52 15.86 2.48
C ILE A 52 -13.49 15.15 3.45
N SER A 53 -13.09 14.03 4.04
CA SER A 53 -13.98 13.20 4.86
C SER A 53 -14.43 13.89 6.14
N SER A 54 -13.57 14.71 6.76
CA SER A 54 -13.88 15.48 7.96
C SER A 54 -12.87 16.59 8.22
N PRO A 55 -13.23 17.64 8.99
CA PRO A 55 -12.26 18.65 9.45
C PRO A 55 -11.11 18.05 10.27
N GLY A 56 -11.39 17.01 11.06
CA GLY A 56 -10.39 16.31 11.86
C GLY A 56 -9.37 15.58 11.00
N ASP A 57 -9.81 14.91 9.95
CA ASP A 57 -8.92 14.21 9.04
C ASP A 57 -8.08 15.20 8.21
N PHE A 58 -8.68 16.28 7.76
CA PHE A 58 -7.96 17.39 7.14
C PHE A 58 -6.83 17.93 8.04
N ALA A 59 -7.14 18.23 9.30
CA ALA A 59 -6.17 18.73 10.27
C ALA A 59 -5.05 17.71 10.56
N SER A 60 -5.38 16.42 10.59
CA SER A 60 -4.41 15.35 10.81
C SER A 60 -3.44 15.22 9.65
N VAL A 61 -3.92 15.25 8.41
CA VAL A 61 -3.06 15.21 7.21
C VAL A 61 -2.09 16.39 7.22
N LYS A 62 -2.59 17.58 7.52
CA LYS A 62 -1.77 18.80 7.62
C LYS A 62 -0.70 18.67 8.71
N ALA A 63 -1.05 18.16 9.90
CA ALA A 63 -0.11 17.95 10.98
C ALA A 63 0.99 16.92 10.63
N ILE A 64 0.65 15.87 9.91
CA ILE A 64 1.61 14.88 9.41
C ILE A 64 2.58 15.52 8.42
N CYS A 65 2.09 16.37 7.51
CA CYS A 65 2.94 17.11 6.57
C CYS A 65 4.01 17.94 7.29
N ASP A 66 3.66 18.55 8.42
CA ASP A 66 4.58 19.37 9.22
C ASP A 66 5.57 18.50 10.05
N ALA A 67 5.23 17.26 10.34
CA ALA A 67 5.96 16.39 11.27
C ALA A 67 7.01 15.51 10.62
N VAL A 68 6.86 15.13 9.35
CA VAL A 68 7.76 14.25 8.62
C VAL A 68 8.40 14.96 7.43
N SER A 69 9.59 14.53 7.03
CA SER A 69 10.35 15.17 5.96
C SER A 69 10.89 14.23 4.88
N GLU A 70 11.22 13.00 5.22
CA GLU A 70 11.81 12.05 4.30
C GLU A 70 10.78 11.36 3.40
N PRO A 71 9.66 10.81 3.94
CA PRO A 71 8.68 10.16 3.08
C PRO A 71 7.87 11.18 2.28
N THR A 72 7.38 10.74 1.13
CA THR A 72 6.28 11.41 0.43
C THR A 72 5.03 11.32 1.28
N VAL A 73 4.33 12.45 1.48
CA VAL A 73 3.03 12.47 2.14
C VAL A 73 1.93 12.48 1.09
N CYS A 74 1.04 11.51 1.18
CA CYS A 74 -0.03 11.27 0.23
C CYS A 74 -1.39 11.50 0.88
N ALA A 75 -2.35 12.02 0.14
CA ALA A 75 -3.73 12.18 0.58
C ALA A 75 -4.70 11.62 -0.47
N LEU A 76 -5.71 10.89 0.01
CA LEU A 76 -6.74 10.31 -0.83
C LEU A 76 -7.76 11.34 -1.28
N SER A 77 -8.21 11.23 -2.52
CA SER A 77 -9.33 11.99 -3.08
C SER A 77 -10.08 11.13 -4.09
N ARG A 78 -11.41 11.26 -4.12
CA ARG A 78 -12.17 10.76 -5.25
C ARG A 78 -11.91 11.65 -6.47
N ALA A 79 -12.27 11.18 -7.65
CA ALA A 79 -12.18 11.95 -8.88
C ALA A 79 -13.25 13.06 -8.93
N LYS A 80 -13.21 13.98 -7.93
CA LYS A 80 -14.11 15.11 -7.73
C LYS A 80 -13.32 16.34 -7.36
N LYS A 81 -13.77 17.49 -7.86
CA LYS A 81 -13.09 18.79 -7.67
C LYS A 81 -12.86 19.08 -6.17
N GLU A 82 -13.90 18.97 -5.36
CA GLU A 82 -13.87 19.30 -3.94
C GLU A 82 -12.90 18.40 -3.16
N ASP A 83 -12.83 17.13 -3.52
CA ASP A 83 -11.93 16.16 -2.88
C ASP A 83 -10.46 16.51 -3.20
N ILE A 84 -10.18 16.79 -4.48
CA ILE A 84 -8.82 17.13 -4.94
C ILE A 84 -8.38 18.48 -4.35
N ASP A 85 -9.28 19.48 -4.31
CA ASP A 85 -9.01 20.77 -3.68
C ASP A 85 -8.64 20.60 -2.19
N ALA A 86 -9.40 19.78 -1.45
CA ALA A 86 -9.14 19.51 -0.04
C ALA A 86 -7.80 18.79 0.17
N ALA A 87 -7.49 17.81 -0.67
CA ALA A 87 -6.21 17.11 -0.63
C ALA A 87 -5.04 18.06 -0.91
N ALA A 88 -5.14 18.88 -1.94
CA ALA A 88 -4.12 19.86 -2.30
C ALA A 88 -3.87 20.87 -1.16
N GLU A 89 -4.93 21.38 -0.54
CA GLU A 89 -4.79 22.34 0.57
C GLU A 89 -4.17 21.69 1.82
N ALA A 90 -4.59 20.46 2.17
CA ALA A 90 -4.02 19.74 3.31
C ALA A 90 -2.53 19.39 3.12
N LEU A 91 -2.09 19.17 1.89
CA LEU A 91 -0.72 18.80 1.54
C LEU A 91 0.23 19.98 1.35
N LYS A 92 -0.24 21.21 1.51
CA LYS A 92 0.46 22.45 1.12
C LYS A 92 1.84 22.61 1.76
N THR A 93 2.01 22.12 2.98
CA THR A 93 3.27 22.20 3.73
C THR A 93 4.15 20.95 3.59
N ALA A 94 3.68 19.91 2.90
CA ALA A 94 4.46 18.72 2.68
C ALA A 94 5.69 19.03 1.82
N LYS A 95 6.84 18.49 2.19
CA LYS A 95 8.06 18.60 1.36
C LYS A 95 7.94 17.84 0.06
N ARG A 96 7.28 16.69 0.09
CA ARG A 96 7.05 15.80 -1.05
C ARG A 96 5.56 15.42 -1.08
N PRO A 97 4.70 16.28 -1.63
CA PRO A 97 3.27 16.00 -1.67
C PRO A 97 2.92 15.06 -2.83
N ARG A 98 1.98 14.17 -2.59
CA ARG A 98 1.33 13.34 -3.61
C ARG A 98 -0.18 13.41 -3.43
N ILE A 99 -0.91 13.64 -4.51
CA ILE A 99 -2.38 13.46 -4.55
C ILE A 99 -2.68 12.07 -5.09
N HIS A 100 -3.48 11.31 -4.36
CA HIS A 100 -3.97 9.99 -4.72
C HIS A 100 -5.44 10.11 -5.11
N THR A 101 -5.75 9.98 -6.39
CA THR A 101 -7.12 10.07 -6.92
C THR A 101 -7.45 8.89 -7.79
N GLY A 102 -8.73 8.60 -7.97
CA GLY A 102 -9.12 7.45 -8.78
C GLY A 102 -10.62 7.26 -8.88
N ILE A 103 -11.00 6.22 -9.61
CA ILE A 103 -12.38 5.86 -9.88
C ILE A 103 -12.49 4.35 -10.13
N GLY A 104 -13.68 3.78 -9.95
CA GLY A 104 -13.95 2.36 -10.19
C GLY A 104 -13.76 1.95 -11.63
N SER A 105 -13.11 0.82 -11.86
CA SER A 105 -12.72 0.32 -13.18
C SER A 105 -13.39 -0.97 -13.61
N SER A 106 -14.03 -1.72 -12.70
CA SER A 106 -14.78 -2.90 -13.06
C SER A 106 -16.16 -2.55 -13.62
N ASP A 107 -16.70 -3.38 -14.50
CA ASP A 107 -18.04 -3.18 -15.04
C ASP A 107 -19.11 -3.16 -13.94
N VAL A 108 -18.90 -3.93 -12.86
CA VAL A 108 -19.78 -3.91 -11.68
C VAL A 108 -19.82 -2.51 -11.06
N HIS A 109 -18.67 -1.85 -10.89
CA HIS A 109 -18.61 -0.49 -10.37
C HIS A 109 -19.13 0.54 -11.38
N ILE A 110 -18.74 0.41 -12.65
CA ILE A 110 -19.15 1.34 -13.71
C ILE A 110 -20.67 1.39 -13.83
N ILE A 111 -21.33 0.21 -13.88
CA ILE A 111 -22.76 0.11 -14.08
C ILE A 111 -23.53 0.42 -12.78
N HIS A 112 -23.19 -0.25 -11.68
CA HIS A 112 -24.01 -0.24 -10.46
C HIS A 112 -23.63 0.84 -9.46
N LYS A 113 -22.34 1.25 -9.40
CA LYS A 113 -21.90 2.28 -8.47
C LYS A 113 -21.99 3.68 -9.09
N PHE A 114 -21.62 3.82 -10.37
CA PHE A 114 -21.55 5.12 -11.04
C PHE A 114 -22.66 5.36 -12.06
N ASN A 115 -23.42 4.34 -12.42
CA ASN A 115 -24.43 4.43 -13.50
C ASN A 115 -23.85 5.11 -14.74
N SER A 116 -22.71 4.64 -15.21
CA SER A 116 -21.86 5.29 -16.22
C SER A 116 -21.45 4.31 -17.32
N THR A 117 -20.54 4.73 -18.17
CA THR A 117 -19.96 3.94 -19.26
C THR A 117 -18.44 3.93 -19.13
N ARG A 118 -17.78 2.96 -19.77
CA ARG A 118 -16.31 2.87 -19.80
C ARG A 118 -15.66 4.15 -20.34
N GLU A 119 -16.24 4.74 -21.38
CA GLU A 119 -15.75 5.97 -22.00
C GLU A 119 -15.79 7.16 -21.04
N LYS A 120 -16.91 7.33 -20.34
CA LYS A 120 -17.07 8.41 -19.34
C LYS A 120 -16.14 8.22 -18.15
N ILE A 121 -15.85 6.99 -17.75
CA ILE A 121 -14.88 6.68 -16.70
C ILE A 121 -13.48 7.14 -17.12
N ILE A 122 -13.06 6.85 -18.36
CA ILE A 122 -11.76 7.32 -18.89
C ILE A 122 -11.71 8.85 -18.91
N GLU A 123 -12.74 9.52 -19.40
CA GLU A 123 -12.81 10.98 -19.43
C GLU A 123 -12.67 11.59 -18.03
N GLN A 124 -13.37 11.02 -17.05
CA GLN A 124 -13.28 11.47 -15.66
C GLN A 124 -11.93 11.19 -15.03
N ALA A 125 -11.32 10.07 -15.33
CA ALA A 125 -9.99 9.71 -14.87
C ALA A 125 -8.94 10.69 -15.41
N ILE A 126 -8.97 10.99 -16.70
CA ILE A 126 -8.09 11.98 -17.35
C ILE A 126 -8.26 13.34 -16.67
N TRP A 127 -9.50 13.80 -16.53
CA TRP A 127 -9.79 15.07 -15.88
C TRP A 127 -9.22 15.14 -14.46
N ALA A 128 -9.42 14.08 -13.66
CA ALA A 128 -8.96 14.04 -12.26
C ALA A 128 -7.43 14.11 -12.16
N VAL A 129 -6.72 13.38 -13.03
CA VAL A 129 -5.25 13.43 -13.07
C VAL A 129 -4.77 14.81 -13.52
N ASP A 130 -5.32 15.37 -14.59
CA ASP A 130 -4.98 16.72 -15.06
C ASP A 130 -5.21 17.76 -13.98
N TYR A 131 -6.36 17.68 -13.32
CA TYR A 131 -6.71 18.64 -12.27
C TYR A 131 -5.77 18.52 -11.06
N ALA A 132 -5.46 17.31 -10.61
CA ALA A 132 -4.50 17.07 -9.52
C ALA A 132 -3.09 17.56 -9.90
N LYS A 133 -2.67 17.37 -11.14
CA LYS A 133 -1.38 17.87 -11.67
C LYS A 133 -1.26 19.39 -11.63
N SER A 134 -2.36 20.13 -11.61
CA SER A 134 -2.31 21.59 -11.47
C SER A 134 -1.85 22.04 -10.08
N PHE A 135 -1.87 21.15 -9.08
CA PHE A 135 -1.45 21.44 -7.70
C PHE A 135 -0.10 20.82 -7.32
N VAL A 136 0.16 19.57 -7.77
CA VAL A 136 1.36 18.80 -7.44
C VAL A 136 1.91 18.08 -8.67
N GLU A 137 3.20 17.82 -8.69
CA GLU A 137 3.84 17.06 -9.77
C GLU A 137 3.60 15.56 -9.65
N ASP A 138 3.51 15.04 -8.42
CA ASP A 138 3.37 13.62 -8.12
C ASP A 138 1.89 13.27 -7.90
N VAL A 139 1.30 12.56 -8.87
CA VAL A 139 -0.10 12.13 -8.84
C VAL A 139 -0.18 10.63 -9.02
N GLU A 140 -0.75 9.95 -8.04
CA GLU A 140 -1.08 8.54 -8.09
C GLU A 140 -2.54 8.36 -8.48
N PHE A 141 -2.80 7.52 -9.48
CA PHE A 141 -4.14 7.15 -9.89
C PHE A 141 -4.45 5.71 -9.48
N PHE A 142 -5.56 5.49 -8.76
CA PHE A 142 -6.04 4.15 -8.45
C PHE A 142 -7.23 3.77 -9.34
N ALA A 143 -7.13 2.59 -9.98
CA ALA A 143 -8.23 1.98 -10.72
C ALA A 143 -8.99 1.04 -9.76
N GLU A 144 -9.94 1.58 -8.98
CA GLU A 144 -10.67 0.81 -7.97
C GLU A 144 -11.29 -0.45 -8.58
N ASP A 145 -11.20 -1.57 -7.87
CA ASP A 145 -11.65 -2.89 -8.32
C ASP A 145 -10.95 -3.39 -9.61
N ALA A 146 -9.69 -3.01 -9.80
CA ALA A 146 -8.87 -3.45 -10.94
C ALA A 146 -8.75 -4.98 -11.03
N GLY A 147 -8.83 -5.68 -9.89
CA GLY A 147 -8.79 -7.14 -9.83
C GLY A 147 -9.92 -7.81 -10.61
N ARG A 148 -11.07 -7.16 -10.76
CA ARG A 148 -12.22 -7.66 -11.52
C ARG A 148 -12.49 -6.88 -12.80
N ALA A 149 -11.66 -5.90 -13.14
CA ALA A 149 -11.81 -5.10 -14.35
C ALA A 149 -11.48 -5.93 -15.60
N ASP A 150 -12.17 -5.61 -16.69
CA ASP A 150 -11.80 -6.10 -18.02
C ASP A 150 -10.37 -5.66 -18.37
N LEU A 151 -9.53 -6.57 -18.83
CA LEU A 151 -8.10 -6.29 -19.05
C LEU A 151 -7.85 -5.32 -20.19
N GLU A 152 -8.62 -5.40 -21.28
CA GLU A 152 -8.47 -4.47 -22.40
C GLU A 152 -8.87 -3.07 -21.98
N PHE A 153 -9.96 -2.93 -21.24
CA PHE A 153 -10.40 -1.66 -20.68
C PHE A 153 -9.37 -1.11 -19.67
N LEU A 154 -8.86 -1.95 -18.78
CA LEU A 154 -7.85 -1.55 -17.79
C LEU A 154 -6.57 -1.05 -18.47
N ALA A 155 -6.16 -1.69 -19.57
CA ALA A 155 -5.02 -1.22 -20.36
C ALA A 155 -5.28 0.16 -21.00
N LYS A 156 -6.46 0.39 -21.55
CA LYS A 156 -6.86 1.69 -22.11
C LYS A 156 -6.89 2.79 -21.04
N LEU A 157 -7.46 2.48 -19.88
CA LEU A 157 -7.52 3.41 -18.74
C LEU A 157 -6.11 3.74 -18.23
N THR A 158 -5.26 2.74 -18.07
CA THR A 158 -3.86 2.91 -17.64
C THR A 158 -3.08 3.78 -18.61
N HIS A 159 -3.18 3.52 -19.90
CA HIS A 159 -2.57 4.36 -20.95
C HIS A 159 -3.03 5.81 -20.84
N ALA A 160 -4.34 6.01 -20.71
CA ALA A 160 -4.93 7.35 -20.68
C ALA A 160 -4.47 8.18 -19.46
N VAL A 161 -4.44 7.59 -18.27
CA VAL A 161 -4.04 8.32 -17.05
C VAL A 161 -2.53 8.59 -17.03
N ILE A 162 -1.70 7.70 -17.57
CA ILE A 162 -0.26 7.94 -17.73
C ILE A 162 -0.04 9.09 -18.71
N LYS A 163 -0.75 9.10 -19.82
CA LYS A 163 -0.69 10.19 -20.80
C LYS A 163 -1.12 11.53 -20.20
N ALA A 164 -2.09 11.52 -19.29
CA ALA A 164 -2.53 12.71 -18.55
C ALA A 164 -1.52 13.18 -17.50
N GLY A 165 -0.53 12.35 -17.16
CA GLY A 165 0.58 12.71 -16.27
C GLY A 165 0.63 11.98 -14.93
N ALA A 166 -0.16 10.92 -14.73
CA ALA A 166 -0.04 10.09 -13.54
C ALA A 166 1.39 9.55 -13.43
N THR A 167 2.00 9.72 -12.26
CA THR A 167 3.34 9.22 -11.96
C THR A 167 3.33 7.79 -11.43
N VAL A 168 2.22 7.40 -10.82
CA VAL A 168 1.96 6.05 -10.30
C VAL A 168 0.56 5.63 -10.70
N VAL A 169 0.42 4.39 -11.17
CA VAL A 169 -0.89 3.76 -11.40
C VAL A 169 -1.02 2.57 -10.45
N ASN A 170 -1.97 2.68 -9.55
CA ASN A 170 -2.27 1.68 -8.54
C ASN A 170 -3.43 0.78 -8.97
N LEU A 171 -3.23 -0.52 -8.83
CA LEU A 171 -4.16 -1.56 -9.28
C LEU A 171 -4.67 -2.35 -8.07
N PRO A 172 -5.72 -1.89 -7.37
CA PRO A 172 -6.21 -2.58 -6.20
C PRO A 172 -7.02 -3.83 -6.54
N ASP A 173 -6.72 -4.90 -5.81
CA ASP A 173 -7.61 -6.06 -5.64
C ASP A 173 -8.56 -5.75 -4.47
N THR A 174 -9.55 -4.91 -4.74
CA THR A 174 -10.41 -4.27 -3.74
C THR A 174 -11.21 -5.27 -2.92
N THR A 175 -11.58 -6.40 -3.51
CA THR A 175 -12.37 -7.44 -2.84
C THR A 175 -11.53 -8.62 -2.34
N GLY A 176 -10.21 -8.59 -2.53
CA GLY A 176 -9.33 -9.69 -2.13
C GLY A 176 -9.61 -10.99 -2.87
N TYR A 177 -9.99 -10.90 -4.13
CA TYR A 177 -10.50 -12.01 -4.96
C TYR A 177 -9.43 -12.79 -5.71
N LEU A 178 -8.32 -12.13 -6.10
CA LEU A 178 -7.34 -12.70 -7.01
C LEU A 178 -6.50 -13.82 -6.37
N LEU A 179 -6.08 -14.75 -7.22
CA LEU A 179 -5.01 -15.70 -6.92
C LEU A 179 -3.66 -15.14 -7.40
N PRO A 180 -2.51 -15.58 -6.84
CA PRO A 180 -1.20 -15.03 -7.20
C PRO A 180 -0.87 -15.08 -8.70
N HIS A 181 -1.18 -16.19 -9.37
CA HIS A 181 -0.95 -16.31 -10.81
C HIS A 181 -1.84 -15.35 -11.63
N GLN A 182 -3.06 -15.08 -11.18
CA GLN A 182 -3.96 -14.10 -11.82
C GLN A 182 -3.43 -12.68 -11.67
N THR A 183 -2.91 -12.34 -10.49
CA THR A 183 -2.25 -11.06 -10.26
C THR A 183 -1.06 -10.88 -11.18
N HIS A 184 -0.20 -11.90 -11.28
CA HIS A 184 0.94 -11.88 -12.18
C HIS A 184 0.51 -11.68 -13.65
N GLN A 185 -0.49 -12.43 -14.11
CA GLN A 185 -1.01 -12.34 -15.47
C GLN A 185 -1.56 -10.94 -15.78
N ARG A 186 -2.32 -10.33 -14.86
CA ARG A 186 -2.92 -9.01 -15.08
C ARG A 186 -1.87 -7.92 -15.23
N ILE A 187 -0.84 -7.92 -14.39
CA ILE A 187 0.25 -6.96 -14.49
C ILE A 187 1.09 -7.20 -15.74
N SER A 188 1.42 -8.46 -16.05
CA SER A 188 2.14 -8.81 -17.28
C SER A 188 1.39 -8.34 -18.53
N TYR A 189 0.07 -8.53 -18.56
CA TYR A 189 -0.78 -8.06 -19.65
C TYR A 189 -0.67 -6.55 -19.87
N LEU A 190 -0.66 -5.75 -18.80
CA LEU A 190 -0.50 -4.30 -18.92
C LEU A 190 0.87 -3.92 -19.49
N TYR A 191 1.94 -4.59 -19.07
CA TYR A 191 3.28 -4.36 -19.63
C TYR A 191 3.39 -4.71 -21.11
N GLU A 192 2.59 -5.66 -21.58
CA GLU A 192 2.54 -6.08 -22.98
C GLU A 192 1.67 -5.16 -23.86
N HIS A 193 0.64 -4.52 -23.29
CA HIS A 193 -0.39 -3.82 -24.05
C HIS A 193 -0.49 -2.31 -23.78
N VAL A 194 0.30 -1.77 -22.87
CA VAL A 194 0.31 -0.33 -22.56
C VAL A 194 1.65 0.27 -22.97
N ASP A 195 1.67 0.95 -24.10
CA ASP A 195 2.88 1.46 -24.75
C ASP A 195 3.68 2.43 -23.86
N ASN A 196 3.00 3.26 -23.09
CA ASN A 196 3.62 4.27 -22.24
C ASN A 196 3.80 3.82 -20.77
N ILE A 197 3.67 2.53 -20.47
CA ILE A 197 3.67 2.03 -19.08
C ILE A 197 4.96 2.36 -18.32
N HIS A 198 6.09 2.46 -19.03
CA HIS A 198 7.39 2.79 -18.43
C HIS A 198 7.53 4.26 -18.00
N GLN A 199 6.57 5.12 -18.33
CA GLN A 199 6.52 6.50 -17.87
C GLN A 199 5.93 6.65 -16.48
N ALA A 200 5.39 5.58 -15.90
CA ALA A 200 4.84 5.56 -14.55
C ALA A 200 5.31 4.33 -13.78
N THR A 201 5.15 4.38 -12.47
CA THR A 201 5.34 3.23 -11.59
C THR A 201 4.02 2.48 -11.45
N ILE A 202 4.04 1.16 -11.64
CA ILE A 202 2.89 0.31 -11.36
C ILE A 202 2.92 -0.07 -9.89
N SER A 203 1.79 0.13 -9.23
CA SER A 203 1.57 -0.13 -7.81
C SER A 203 0.44 -1.13 -7.61
N MET A 204 0.48 -1.81 -6.47
CA MET A 204 -0.54 -2.76 -6.06
C MET A 204 -1.06 -2.44 -4.67
N HIS A 205 -2.35 -2.72 -4.48
CA HIS A 205 -3.05 -2.64 -3.21
C HIS A 205 -3.94 -3.88 -3.07
N ASN A 206 -3.57 -4.81 -2.20
CA ASN A 206 -4.27 -6.10 -2.09
C ASN A 206 -4.96 -6.23 -0.73
N HIS A 207 -6.26 -6.61 -0.76
CA HIS A 207 -7.01 -7.01 0.42
C HIS A 207 -6.85 -8.51 0.71
N ASN A 208 -7.06 -8.87 1.97
CA ASN A 208 -6.71 -10.20 2.51
C ASN A 208 -7.92 -11.11 2.72
N ASP A 209 -9.00 -10.91 1.99
CA ASP A 209 -10.27 -11.63 2.20
C ASP A 209 -10.14 -13.15 2.04
N LEU A 210 -9.25 -13.61 1.16
CA LEU A 210 -8.92 -15.03 0.99
C LEU A 210 -7.59 -15.44 1.62
N GLY A 211 -6.94 -14.55 2.39
CA GLY A 211 -5.65 -14.84 3.01
C GLY A 211 -4.46 -14.79 2.04
N LEU A 212 -4.58 -14.13 0.90
CA LEU A 212 -3.58 -14.14 -0.17
C LEU A 212 -2.95 -12.78 -0.45
N ALA A 213 -3.23 -11.74 0.34
CA ALA A 213 -2.77 -10.39 0.06
C ALA A 213 -1.24 -10.31 -0.11
N THR A 214 -0.48 -10.88 0.81
CA THR A 214 0.98 -10.88 0.74
C THR A 214 1.48 -11.70 -0.46
N ALA A 215 0.93 -12.87 -0.70
CA ALA A 215 1.31 -13.72 -1.84
C ALA A 215 1.03 -13.01 -3.18
N ASN A 216 -0.13 -12.35 -3.29
CA ASN A 216 -0.49 -11.56 -4.48
C ASN A 216 0.47 -10.37 -4.67
N THR A 217 0.87 -9.72 -3.59
CA THR A 217 1.82 -8.60 -3.63
C THR A 217 3.18 -9.05 -4.16
N ILE A 218 3.70 -10.16 -3.70
CA ILE A 218 4.97 -10.72 -4.21
C ILE A 218 4.83 -11.12 -5.69
N ALA A 219 3.73 -11.77 -6.08
CA ALA A 219 3.47 -12.11 -7.47
C ALA A 219 3.46 -10.86 -8.38
N GLY A 220 2.88 -9.76 -7.90
CA GLY A 220 2.86 -8.50 -8.63
C GLY A 220 4.24 -7.84 -8.76
N ILE A 221 5.07 -7.89 -7.72
CA ILE A 221 6.46 -7.44 -7.78
C ILE A 221 7.23 -8.21 -8.85
N GLN A 222 7.07 -9.52 -8.89
CA GLN A 222 7.70 -10.38 -9.90
C GLN A 222 7.22 -10.07 -11.32
N ALA A 223 5.98 -9.63 -11.48
CA ALA A 223 5.41 -9.24 -12.77
C ALA A 223 5.79 -7.83 -13.23
N GLY A 224 6.35 -6.99 -12.35
CA GLY A 224 6.81 -5.63 -12.71
C GLY A 224 6.33 -4.50 -11.81
N ALA A 225 5.48 -4.73 -10.82
CA ALA A 225 5.12 -3.71 -9.85
C ALA A 225 6.36 -3.23 -9.08
N ARG A 226 6.46 -1.92 -8.84
CA ARG A 226 7.61 -1.30 -8.14
C ARG A 226 7.20 -0.44 -6.96
N GLN A 227 5.92 -0.30 -6.73
CA GLN A 227 5.34 0.19 -5.48
C GLN A 227 4.33 -0.83 -4.97
N VAL A 228 4.27 -1.01 -3.66
CA VAL A 228 3.27 -1.83 -2.99
C VAL A 228 2.64 -1.04 -1.85
N GLU A 229 1.33 -1.06 -1.77
CA GLU A 229 0.56 -0.47 -0.70
C GLU A 229 0.33 -1.52 0.39
N VAL A 230 0.68 -1.15 1.60
CA VAL A 230 0.72 -2.06 2.74
C VAL A 230 0.26 -1.35 4.02
N THR A 231 0.00 -2.12 5.06
CA THR A 231 -0.26 -1.57 6.40
C THR A 231 0.56 -2.29 7.45
N ILE A 232 0.83 -1.61 8.53
CA ILE A 232 1.39 -2.24 9.74
C ILE A 232 0.39 -3.28 10.25
N ASN A 233 0.87 -4.46 10.57
CA ASN A 233 0.06 -5.61 11.04
C ASN A 233 -0.98 -6.11 10.03
N GLY A 234 -0.95 -5.64 8.79
CA GLY A 234 -1.95 -5.99 7.79
C GLY A 234 -3.36 -5.48 8.11
N ILE A 235 -3.50 -4.49 8.96
CA ILE A 235 -4.81 -3.93 9.33
C ILE A 235 -5.48 -3.24 8.15
N GLY A 236 -6.81 -3.15 8.17
CA GLY A 236 -7.59 -2.48 7.13
C GLY A 236 -9.02 -2.99 7.04
N GLU A 237 -9.69 -2.56 6.01
CA GLU A 237 -11.08 -2.92 5.73
C GLU A 237 -11.28 -4.45 5.70
N ARG A 238 -12.35 -4.95 6.30
CA ARG A 238 -12.72 -6.39 6.41
C ARG A 238 -11.60 -7.26 7.00
N ALA A 239 -10.93 -8.09 6.17
CA ALA A 239 -9.85 -8.98 6.59
C ALA A 239 -8.46 -8.31 6.59
N GLY A 240 -8.41 -7.05 6.20
CA GLY A 240 -7.18 -6.25 6.19
C GLY A 240 -6.47 -6.21 4.85
N ASN A 241 -5.27 -5.67 4.90
CA ASN A 241 -4.38 -5.44 3.76
C ASN A 241 -3.17 -6.38 3.78
N THR A 242 -2.32 -6.23 2.77
CA THR A 242 -0.98 -6.79 2.80
C THR A 242 -0.20 -6.24 4.00
N SER A 243 0.42 -7.11 4.77
CA SER A 243 1.26 -6.74 5.91
C SER A 243 2.61 -6.22 5.44
N LEU A 244 2.99 -5.02 5.87
CA LEU A 244 4.30 -4.42 5.60
C LEU A 244 5.42 -5.35 6.07
N GLU A 245 5.31 -5.90 7.27
CA GLU A 245 6.32 -6.74 7.91
C GLU A 245 6.59 -8.00 7.08
N GLU A 246 5.52 -8.60 6.55
CA GLU A 246 5.64 -9.80 5.72
C GLU A 246 6.37 -9.51 4.42
N VAL A 247 5.98 -8.47 3.69
CA VAL A 247 6.65 -8.09 2.43
C VAL A 247 8.11 -7.74 2.67
N ALA A 248 8.40 -6.92 3.67
CA ALA A 248 9.76 -6.49 3.98
C ALA A 248 10.67 -7.69 4.29
N MET A 249 10.20 -8.65 5.08
CA MET A 249 11.00 -9.80 5.45
C MET A 249 11.08 -10.87 4.37
N ILE A 250 10.04 -11.06 3.56
CA ILE A 250 10.14 -11.92 2.36
C ILE A 250 11.26 -11.44 1.44
N LEU A 251 11.31 -10.14 1.14
CA LEU A 251 12.34 -9.58 0.26
C LEU A 251 13.72 -9.56 0.93
N ASN A 252 13.79 -9.48 2.25
CA ASN A 252 15.04 -9.55 3.01
C ASN A 252 15.62 -10.98 3.03
N VAL A 253 14.77 -12.00 3.22
CA VAL A 253 15.16 -13.41 3.27
C VAL A 253 15.47 -13.93 1.87
N HIS A 254 14.63 -13.66 0.90
CA HIS A 254 14.78 -14.10 -0.49
C HIS A 254 15.57 -13.08 -1.34
N LYS A 255 16.85 -12.89 -0.99
CA LYS A 255 17.76 -11.98 -1.73
C LYS A 255 17.99 -12.43 -3.18
N ASP A 256 17.79 -13.71 -3.47
CA ASP A 256 17.84 -14.29 -4.80
C ASP A 256 16.79 -13.71 -5.77
N LEU A 257 15.69 -13.16 -5.26
CA LEU A 257 14.72 -12.43 -6.06
C LEU A 257 15.25 -11.10 -6.62
N GLY A 258 16.32 -10.57 -6.02
CA GLY A 258 17.01 -9.37 -6.48
C GLY A 258 16.31 -8.04 -6.14
N PHE A 259 15.28 -8.05 -5.31
CA PHE A 259 14.55 -6.84 -4.89
C PHE A 259 15.02 -6.32 -3.54
N THR A 260 14.95 -4.99 -3.38
CA THR A 260 15.29 -4.31 -2.12
C THR A 260 14.21 -3.34 -1.72
N THR A 261 14.17 -2.99 -0.43
CA THR A 261 13.33 -1.92 0.12
C THR A 261 14.15 -0.98 0.98
N GLY A 262 13.59 0.17 1.32
CA GLY A 262 14.19 1.10 2.30
C GLY A 262 13.86 0.78 3.75
N ILE A 263 13.11 -0.29 4.02
CA ILE A 263 12.69 -0.66 5.37
C ILE A 263 13.89 -1.08 6.21
N ASN A 264 13.99 -0.51 7.42
CA ASN A 264 14.89 -1.00 8.45
C ASN A 264 14.18 -2.08 9.29
N PRO A 265 14.53 -3.36 9.14
CA PRO A 265 13.79 -4.46 9.80
C PRO A 265 13.76 -4.35 11.32
N GLN A 266 14.78 -3.77 11.95
CA GLN A 266 14.84 -3.63 13.40
C GLN A 266 13.74 -2.75 14.00
N TYR A 267 13.06 -1.94 13.19
CA TYR A 267 11.92 -1.14 13.62
C TYR A 267 10.55 -1.82 13.38
N LEU A 268 10.52 -3.02 12.78
CA LEU A 268 9.26 -3.72 12.47
C LEU A 268 8.46 -4.04 13.72
N TYR A 269 9.07 -4.75 14.68
CA TYR A 269 8.38 -5.13 15.91
C TYR A 269 8.00 -3.92 16.78
N PRO A 270 8.88 -2.94 17.04
CA PRO A 270 8.48 -1.73 17.77
C PRO A 270 7.33 -0.96 17.11
N THR A 271 7.33 -0.82 15.79
CA THR A 271 6.25 -0.15 15.06
C THR A 271 4.95 -0.94 15.15
N SER A 272 5.01 -2.27 15.01
CA SER A 272 3.87 -3.16 15.20
C SER A 272 3.23 -2.99 16.57
N CYS A 273 4.04 -2.96 17.62
CA CYS A 273 3.58 -2.75 19.00
C CYS A 273 2.93 -1.37 19.19
N LEU A 274 3.53 -0.31 18.67
CA LEU A 274 2.99 1.04 18.76
C LEU A 274 1.60 1.10 18.13
N VAL A 275 1.46 0.67 16.89
CA VAL A 275 0.19 0.69 16.16
C VAL A 275 -0.87 -0.16 16.85
N SER A 276 -0.52 -1.38 17.26
CA SER A 276 -1.41 -2.27 18.00
C SER A 276 -1.93 -1.64 19.28
N ASN A 277 -1.06 -1.01 20.06
CA ASN A 277 -1.42 -0.35 21.31
C ASN A 277 -2.32 0.87 21.10
N LEU A 278 -1.94 1.76 20.19
CA LEU A 278 -2.70 3.00 19.93
C LEU A 278 -4.09 2.70 19.33
N MET A 279 -4.19 1.71 18.45
CA MET A 279 -5.46 1.33 17.82
C MET A 279 -6.31 0.37 18.66
N GLY A 280 -5.77 -0.16 19.77
CA GLY A 280 -6.48 -1.16 20.56
C GLY A 280 -6.76 -2.46 19.81
N MET A 281 -5.95 -2.79 18.81
CA MET A 281 -6.03 -4.01 18.00
C MET A 281 -4.86 -4.94 18.29
N PRO A 282 -5.03 -5.94 19.18
CA PRO A 282 -3.98 -6.89 19.48
C PRO A 282 -3.58 -7.69 18.23
N VAL A 283 -2.29 -7.87 18.04
CA VAL A 283 -1.75 -8.74 17.00
C VAL A 283 -2.06 -10.20 17.38
N GLN A 284 -2.52 -11.01 16.45
CA GLN A 284 -2.69 -12.44 16.66
C GLN A 284 -1.37 -13.08 17.09
N ALA A 285 -1.41 -13.95 18.11
CA ALA A 285 -0.20 -14.57 18.65
C ALA A 285 0.62 -15.33 17.60
N ASN A 286 -0.05 -15.92 16.63
CA ASN A 286 0.57 -16.66 15.52
C ASN A 286 0.78 -15.81 14.25
N LYS A 287 0.66 -14.48 14.33
CA LYS A 287 0.95 -13.59 13.20
C LYS A 287 2.40 -13.75 12.77
N ALA A 288 2.62 -13.92 11.48
CA ALA A 288 3.97 -13.97 10.91
C ALA A 288 4.77 -12.70 11.30
N ILE A 289 6.05 -12.87 11.57
CA ILE A 289 7.05 -11.83 11.86
C ILE A 289 6.88 -11.18 13.24
N VAL A 290 5.69 -10.69 13.60
CA VAL A 290 5.46 -9.81 14.77
C VAL A 290 4.54 -10.43 15.83
N GLY A 291 3.96 -11.59 15.61
CA GLY A 291 3.15 -12.27 16.61
C GLY A 291 3.98 -12.79 17.79
N ALA A 292 3.38 -12.86 18.98
CA ALA A 292 4.08 -13.32 20.20
C ALA A 292 4.68 -14.72 20.06
N ASN A 293 4.10 -15.57 19.22
CA ASN A 293 4.57 -16.94 18.98
C ASN A 293 5.45 -17.08 17.72
N ALA A 294 5.76 -15.99 17.02
CA ALA A 294 6.48 -16.06 15.75
C ALA A 294 7.85 -16.75 15.86
N PHE A 295 8.50 -16.66 17.02
CA PHE A 295 9.80 -17.27 17.32
C PHE A 295 9.74 -18.29 18.47
N ALA A 296 8.55 -18.79 18.81
CA ALA A 296 8.36 -19.72 19.92
C ALA A 296 8.27 -21.17 19.43
N HIS A 297 8.98 -22.09 20.13
CA HIS A 297 8.95 -23.51 19.85
C HIS A 297 8.42 -24.28 21.05
N SER A 298 7.36 -25.09 20.86
CA SER A 298 6.80 -25.95 21.91
C SER A 298 7.02 -27.46 21.67
N SER A 299 7.28 -27.86 20.43
CA SER A 299 7.56 -29.25 20.06
C SER A 299 8.95 -29.64 20.55
N GLY A 300 9.06 -30.79 21.28
CA GLY A 300 10.36 -31.28 21.77
C GLY A 300 11.37 -31.53 20.65
N ILE A 301 10.91 -31.96 19.46
CA ILE A 301 11.77 -32.15 18.28
C ILE A 301 12.31 -30.79 17.79
N HIS A 302 11.46 -29.75 17.76
CA HIS A 302 11.89 -28.42 17.38
C HIS A 302 12.85 -27.81 18.37
N GLN A 303 12.59 -27.96 19.68
CA GLN A 303 13.46 -27.45 20.74
C GLN A 303 14.85 -28.10 20.66
N ASP A 304 14.92 -29.44 20.54
CA ASP A 304 16.19 -30.15 20.38
C ASP A 304 16.96 -29.70 19.13
N GLY A 305 16.28 -29.55 18.02
CA GLY A 305 16.89 -29.08 16.78
C GLY A 305 17.37 -27.62 16.88
N PHE A 306 16.59 -26.73 17.48
CA PHE A 306 16.96 -25.34 17.71
C PHE A 306 18.16 -25.18 18.62
N LEU A 307 18.23 -25.97 19.72
CA LEU A 307 19.37 -25.96 20.62
C LEU A 307 20.67 -26.44 19.95
N LYS A 308 20.56 -27.29 18.93
CA LYS A 308 21.71 -27.71 18.12
C LYS A 308 22.15 -26.62 17.14
N HIS A 309 21.21 -26.00 16.45
CA HIS A 309 21.44 -24.88 15.55
C HIS A 309 20.13 -24.18 15.24
N ALA A 310 20.03 -22.87 15.48
CA ALA A 310 18.80 -22.10 15.32
C ALA A 310 18.21 -22.20 13.88
N GLN A 311 19.07 -22.19 12.86
CA GLN A 311 18.65 -22.29 11.45
C GLN A 311 17.97 -23.63 11.08
N ASN A 312 17.96 -24.62 11.97
CA ASN A 312 17.19 -25.83 11.74
C ASN A 312 15.67 -25.58 11.66
N TYR A 313 15.19 -24.52 12.33
CA TYR A 313 13.76 -24.18 12.39
C TYR A 313 13.44 -22.70 12.26
N GLU A 314 14.44 -21.85 12.04
CA GLU A 314 14.26 -20.41 11.88
C GLU A 314 14.96 -19.90 10.62
N ILE A 315 14.25 -19.04 9.87
CA ILE A 315 14.75 -18.41 8.65
C ILE A 315 15.24 -16.97 8.90
N MET A 316 15.01 -16.45 10.10
CA MET A 316 15.46 -15.14 10.59
C MET A 316 15.56 -15.19 12.11
N ASN A 317 16.37 -14.32 12.71
CA ASN A 317 16.48 -14.21 14.17
C ASN A 317 15.48 -13.17 14.70
N PRO A 318 15.02 -13.31 15.97
CA PRO A 318 14.14 -12.32 16.60
C PRO A 318 14.70 -10.89 16.54
N GLU A 319 15.98 -10.73 16.80
CA GLU A 319 16.68 -9.44 16.80
C GLU A 319 16.70 -8.76 15.43
N ASP A 320 16.64 -9.53 14.35
CA ASP A 320 16.62 -9.01 12.98
C ASP A 320 15.39 -8.10 12.73
N VAL A 321 14.31 -8.37 13.44
CA VAL A 321 13.05 -7.63 13.34
C VAL A 321 12.75 -6.75 14.56
N GLY A 322 13.70 -6.66 15.49
CA GLY A 322 13.62 -5.78 16.66
C GLY A 322 12.86 -6.38 17.84
N VAL A 323 12.67 -7.69 17.88
CA VAL A 323 12.19 -8.39 19.08
C VAL A 323 13.35 -8.42 20.10
N PRO A 324 13.12 -7.97 21.36
CA PRO A 324 14.17 -7.90 22.38
C PRO A 324 14.65 -9.25 22.88
#